data_dc60c27924afe257f5d5c926f263afb5
#
_entry.id   dc60c27924afe257f5d5c926f263afb5
#
_cell.length_a   1.000
_cell.length_b   1.000
_cell.length_c   1.000
_cell.angle_alpha   90.00
_cell.angle_beta   90.00
_cell.angle_gamma   90.00
#
_symmetry.space_group_name_H-M   'P 1'
#
loop_
_entity.id
_entity.type
_entity.pdbx_description
1 polymer ?
#
loop_
_entity_poly.entity_id
_entity_poly.type
_entity_poly.pdbx_seq_one_letter_code
_entity_poly.pdbx_strand_id
1 'polypeptide(L)'
;MHGPSCVIYVAVGNEPFLTSYNGSFINLTYPALVNIQTALNEAGIGDYIKATVPLNADVYNSPPDNQVPSAGRFRSDILQEMTDIVNFLAQNKAPFTVNIYPFLSLYLSSDFPFEYAFFDGQNTVNDNGVIYTNVFDASFDTLLASLNALNHGDMEVIVGEVGWPTDGDKNANVANAERFYSXXXXXXXXXXXXXXXXXXXXXXXXXXXXXXXXEDIQIPTELKQVLFNTDPT
;
A
#
# COMPACT_ATOMS: atom_id res chain seq x y z
N MET A 1 0.51 29.10 15.39
CA MET A 1 -0.08 28.10 16.30
C MET A 1 -0.34 26.86 15.46
N HIS A 2 0.50 25.83 15.64
CA HIS A 2 0.24 24.55 14.98
C HIS A 2 -0.91 23.87 15.72
N GLY A 3 -1.93 23.48 15.02
CA GLY A 3 -3.00 22.68 15.60
C GLY A 3 -2.46 21.35 16.12
N PRO A 4 -3.12 20.72 17.07
CA PRO A 4 -2.67 19.42 17.55
C PRO A 4 -2.63 18.43 16.38
N SER A 5 -1.53 17.68 16.30
CA SER A 5 -1.44 16.58 15.33
C SER A 5 -2.58 15.62 15.61
N CYS A 6 -3.43 15.41 14.62
CA CYS A 6 -4.62 14.58 14.77
C CYS A 6 -4.30 13.16 14.30
N VAL A 7 -4.29 12.21 15.21
CA VAL A 7 -4.27 10.78 14.84
C VAL A 7 -5.64 10.46 14.26
N ILE A 8 -5.66 9.96 13.05
CA ILE A 8 -6.92 9.59 12.38
C ILE A 8 -7.02 8.10 12.08
N TYR A 9 -5.89 7.40 12.13
CA TYR A 9 -5.86 5.95 11.91
C TYR A 9 -5.00 5.25 12.96
N VAL A 10 -5.43 4.04 13.36
CA VAL A 10 -4.68 3.14 14.23
C VAL A 10 -4.36 1.89 13.44
N ALA A 11 -3.07 1.62 13.25
CA ALA A 11 -2.62 0.41 12.58
C ALA A 11 -2.67 -0.76 13.56
N VAL A 12 -3.38 -1.83 13.18
CA VAL A 12 -3.51 -3.05 13.98
C VAL A 12 -2.55 -4.09 13.38
N GLY A 13 -1.37 -4.21 14.00
CA GLY A 13 -0.29 -5.03 13.46
C GLY A 13 0.39 -4.41 12.26
N ASN A 14 1.18 -5.20 11.54
CA ASN A 14 1.79 -4.86 10.25
C ASN A 14 2.06 -6.13 9.47
N GLU A 15 1.53 -6.19 8.25
CA GLU A 15 1.73 -7.30 7.30
C GLU A 15 1.50 -8.69 7.93
N PRO A 16 0.38 -8.89 8.65
CA PRO A 16 0.21 -10.12 9.43
C PRO A 16 0.10 -11.40 8.59
N PHE A 17 -0.14 -11.28 7.28
CA PHE A 17 -0.33 -12.44 6.39
C PHE A 17 0.89 -12.78 5.55
N LEU A 18 2.07 -12.22 5.90
CA LEU A 18 3.32 -12.64 5.26
C LEU A 18 3.54 -14.14 5.42
N THR A 19 3.95 -14.80 4.33
CA THR A 19 4.22 -16.24 4.35
C THR A 19 5.31 -16.62 5.36
N SER A 20 6.25 -15.71 5.64
CA SER A 20 7.31 -15.92 6.62
C SER A 20 6.79 -16.13 8.05
N TYR A 21 5.57 -15.67 8.34
CA TYR A 21 4.94 -15.88 9.65
C TYR A 21 4.22 -17.23 9.76
N ASN A 22 4.21 -18.01 8.68
CA ASN A 22 3.66 -19.36 8.65
C ASN A 22 2.21 -19.43 9.24
N GLY A 23 1.40 -18.42 8.91
CA GLY A 23 0.00 -18.37 9.30
C GLY A 23 -0.27 -17.96 10.74
N SER A 24 0.77 -17.60 11.51
CA SER A 24 0.64 -17.34 12.97
C SER A 24 -0.42 -16.30 13.30
N PHE A 25 -0.68 -15.34 12.40
CA PHE A 25 -1.57 -14.24 12.71
C PHE A 25 -2.91 -14.32 11.96
N ILE A 26 -3.16 -15.38 11.18
CA ILE A 26 -4.38 -15.48 10.37
C ILE A 26 -5.63 -15.37 11.27
N ASN A 27 -5.69 -16.18 12.33
CA ASN A 27 -6.84 -16.20 13.22
C ASN A 27 -6.85 -15.08 14.27
N LEU A 28 -5.81 -14.24 14.32
CA LEU A 28 -5.67 -13.20 15.33
C LEU A 28 -5.98 -11.79 14.79
N THR A 29 -5.72 -11.55 13.50
CA THR A 29 -5.76 -10.21 12.93
C THR A 29 -7.17 -9.63 12.93
N TYR A 30 -8.16 -10.38 12.42
CA TYR A 30 -9.53 -9.89 12.35
C TYR A 30 -10.10 -9.63 13.76
N PRO A 31 -9.99 -10.55 14.75
CA PRO A 31 -10.45 -10.23 16.11
C PRO A 31 -9.74 -9.02 16.73
N ALA A 32 -8.43 -8.85 16.47
CA ALA A 32 -7.70 -7.68 16.99
C ALA A 32 -8.25 -6.38 16.38
N LEU A 33 -8.49 -6.36 15.06
CA LEU A 33 -9.08 -5.21 14.37
C LEU A 33 -10.43 -4.85 14.98
N VAL A 34 -11.30 -5.84 15.19
CA VAL A 34 -12.64 -5.65 15.80
C VAL A 34 -12.49 -5.07 17.20
N ASN A 35 -11.60 -5.63 18.02
CA ASN A 35 -11.41 -5.17 19.41
C ASN A 35 -10.94 -3.73 19.48
N ILE A 36 -9.98 -3.33 18.64
CA ILE A 36 -9.45 -1.96 18.64
C ILE A 36 -10.54 -0.98 18.18
N GLN A 37 -11.26 -1.27 17.08
CA GLN A 37 -12.32 -0.37 16.63
C GLN A 37 -13.45 -0.27 17.66
N THR A 38 -13.80 -1.39 18.32
CA THR A 38 -14.80 -1.39 19.38
C THR A 38 -14.38 -0.48 20.53
N ALA A 39 -13.12 -0.59 20.96
CA ALA A 39 -12.60 0.28 22.04
C ALA A 39 -12.62 1.75 21.64
N LEU A 40 -12.30 2.08 20.39
CA LEU A 40 -12.41 3.46 19.88
C LEU A 40 -13.87 3.95 19.92
N ASN A 41 -14.79 3.09 19.51
CA ASN A 41 -16.23 3.43 19.53
C ASN A 41 -16.74 3.64 20.97
N GLU A 42 -16.35 2.77 21.89
CA GLU A 42 -16.72 2.87 23.32
C GLU A 42 -16.14 4.14 23.97
N ALA A 43 -14.96 4.55 23.51
CA ALA A 43 -14.33 5.80 23.98
C ALA A 43 -14.97 7.07 23.35
N GLY A 44 -15.92 6.90 22.43
CA GLY A 44 -16.60 8.02 21.78
C GLY A 44 -15.77 8.72 20.69
N ILE A 45 -14.69 8.08 20.24
CA ILE A 45 -13.79 8.65 19.22
C ILE A 45 -13.77 7.85 17.93
N GLY A 46 -14.51 6.76 17.84
CA GLY A 46 -14.50 5.86 16.69
C GLY A 46 -15.05 6.48 15.39
N ASP A 47 -15.76 7.60 15.46
CA ASP A 47 -16.17 8.32 14.26
C ASP A 47 -15.01 9.12 13.65
N TYR A 48 -14.00 9.45 14.45
CA TYR A 48 -12.89 10.30 14.04
C TYR A 48 -11.59 9.52 13.85
N ILE A 49 -11.42 8.41 14.59
CA ILE A 49 -10.21 7.58 14.55
C ILE A 49 -10.64 6.19 14.12
N LYS A 50 -10.05 5.70 13.02
CA LYS A 50 -10.40 4.39 12.46
C LYS A 50 -9.25 3.41 12.61
N ALA A 51 -9.59 2.17 12.95
CA ALA A 51 -8.63 1.08 12.95
C ALA A 51 -8.50 0.52 11.53
N THR A 52 -7.29 0.21 11.11
CA THR A 52 -7.00 -0.43 9.84
C THR A 52 -5.88 -1.45 10.03
N VAL A 53 -5.66 -2.32 9.05
CA VAL A 53 -4.55 -3.29 9.07
C VAL A 53 -3.64 -2.96 7.89
N PRO A 54 -2.39 -2.56 8.12
CA PRO A 54 -1.43 -2.45 7.01
C PRO A 54 -1.12 -3.85 6.47
N LEU A 55 -1.48 -4.08 5.22
CA LEU A 55 -1.37 -5.39 4.58
C LEU A 55 -0.30 -5.37 3.50
N ASN A 56 0.45 -6.46 3.37
CA ASN A 56 1.44 -6.61 2.30
C ASN A 56 0.75 -6.87 0.96
N ALA A 57 1.39 -6.44 -0.14
CA ALA A 57 0.78 -6.50 -1.48
C ALA A 57 0.65 -7.93 -2.02
N ASP A 58 1.15 -8.96 -1.32
CA ASP A 58 0.94 -10.34 -1.74
C ASP A 58 -0.36 -10.94 -1.21
N VAL A 59 -1.18 -10.18 -0.44
CA VAL A 59 -2.50 -10.70 -0.02
C VAL A 59 -3.49 -10.78 -1.19
N TYR A 60 -3.14 -10.18 -2.33
CA TYR A 60 -3.92 -10.26 -3.56
C TYR A 60 -2.99 -10.58 -4.73
N ASN A 61 -3.56 -11.11 -5.80
CA ASN A 61 -2.83 -11.42 -7.03
C ASN A 61 -3.80 -11.58 -8.18
N SER A 62 -3.25 -11.66 -9.40
CA SER A 62 -4.01 -12.10 -10.58
C SER A 62 -3.72 -13.58 -10.81
N PRO A 63 -4.68 -14.34 -11.35
CA PRO A 63 -4.46 -15.78 -11.57
C PRO A 63 -3.33 -16.03 -12.58
N PRO A 64 -2.61 -17.15 -12.45
CA PRO A 64 -1.46 -17.42 -13.31
C PRO A 64 -1.76 -17.45 -14.82
N ASP A 65 -2.98 -17.78 -15.18
CA ASP A 65 -3.41 -17.84 -16.59
C ASP A 65 -3.94 -16.51 -17.12
N ASN A 66 -4.03 -15.47 -16.25
CA ASN A 66 -4.49 -14.14 -16.66
C ASN A 66 -3.86 -13.08 -15.75
N GLN A 67 -2.57 -12.81 -15.97
CA GLN A 67 -1.75 -11.96 -15.10
C GLN A 67 -1.90 -10.48 -15.45
N VAL A 68 -3.14 -9.96 -15.34
CA VAL A 68 -3.43 -8.53 -15.58
C VAL A 68 -4.18 -7.96 -14.38
N PRO A 69 -4.07 -6.64 -14.13
CA PRO A 69 -4.71 -6.03 -12.95
C PRO A 69 -6.22 -6.25 -12.85
N SER A 70 -6.95 -6.20 -13.94
CA SER A 70 -8.42 -6.37 -13.89
C SER A 70 -8.85 -7.77 -13.44
N ALA A 71 -7.92 -8.76 -13.43
CA ALA A 71 -8.20 -10.12 -12.95
C ALA A 71 -7.90 -10.28 -11.45
N GLY A 72 -7.57 -9.21 -10.75
CA GLY A 72 -7.16 -9.21 -9.35
C GLY A 72 -8.18 -9.82 -8.41
N ARG A 73 -7.69 -10.59 -7.45
CA ARG A 73 -8.49 -11.18 -6.37
C ARG A 73 -7.62 -11.44 -5.15
N PHE A 74 -8.25 -11.51 -3.99
CA PHE A 74 -7.51 -11.88 -2.78
C PHE A 74 -7.08 -13.35 -2.84
N ARG A 75 -5.94 -13.65 -2.20
CA ARG A 75 -5.38 -15.00 -2.15
C ARG A 75 -6.41 -15.98 -1.56
N SER A 76 -6.55 -17.15 -2.19
CA SER A 76 -7.57 -18.13 -1.80
C SER A 76 -7.36 -18.72 -0.40
N ASP A 77 -6.09 -18.79 0.05
CA ASP A 77 -5.76 -19.37 1.37
C ASP A 77 -6.15 -18.46 2.54
N ILE A 78 -6.36 -17.16 2.27
CA ILE A 78 -6.78 -16.18 3.30
C ILE A 78 -8.05 -15.43 2.86
N LEU A 79 -8.79 -15.97 1.89
CA LEU A 79 -9.94 -15.26 1.30
C LEU A 79 -11.01 -14.94 2.34
N GLN A 80 -11.26 -15.88 3.25
CA GLN A 80 -12.29 -15.65 4.29
C GLN A 80 -11.87 -14.50 5.22
N GLU A 81 -10.61 -14.53 5.69
CA GLU A 81 -10.07 -13.49 6.56
C GLU A 81 -10.09 -12.12 5.87
N MET A 82 -9.69 -12.10 4.59
CA MET A 82 -9.71 -10.85 3.81
C MET A 82 -11.14 -10.34 3.64
N THR A 83 -12.09 -11.25 3.36
CA THR A 83 -13.49 -10.87 3.24
C THR A 83 -14.01 -10.27 4.54
N ASP A 84 -13.69 -10.88 5.67
CA ASP A 84 -14.14 -10.39 6.99
C ASP A 84 -13.52 -9.03 7.30
N ILE A 85 -12.21 -8.86 7.03
CA ILE A 85 -11.50 -7.59 7.25
C ILE A 85 -12.11 -6.49 6.35
N VAL A 86 -12.24 -6.76 5.03
CA VAL A 86 -12.74 -5.77 4.07
C VAL A 86 -14.17 -5.34 4.44
N ASN A 87 -15.05 -6.31 4.74
CA ASN A 87 -16.43 -5.99 5.17
C ASN A 87 -16.44 -5.14 6.44
N PHE A 88 -15.58 -5.47 7.40
CA PHE A 88 -15.52 -4.72 8.68
C PHE A 88 -15.00 -3.30 8.46
N LEU A 89 -13.95 -3.13 7.64
CA LEU A 89 -13.43 -1.80 7.29
C LEU A 89 -14.54 -0.97 6.64
N ALA A 90 -15.25 -1.55 5.66
CA ALA A 90 -16.34 -0.86 4.97
C ALA A 90 -17.45 -0.44 5.93
N GLN A 91 -17.87 -1.33 6.84
CA GLN A 91 -18.91 -1.03 7.85
C GLN A 91 -18.52 0.14 8.74
N ASN A 92 -17.24 0.29 9.04
CA ASN A 92 -16.73 1.35 9.93
C ASN A 92 -16.22 2.58 9.17
N LYS A 93 -16.36 2.60 7.84
CA LYS A 93 -15.82 3.67 6.98
C LYS A 93 -14.34 3.88 7.21
N ALA A 94 -13.63 2.79 7.38
CA ALA A 94 -12.18 2.77 7.55
C ALA A 94 -11.51 2.42 6.21
N PRO A 95 -10.33 2.96 5.92
CA PRO A 95 -9.65 2.66 4.66
C PRO A 95 -8.98 1.30 4.67
N PHE A 96 -8.77 0.74 3.49
CA PHE A 96 -7.86 -0.38 3.30
C PHE A 96 -6.42 0.17 3.26
N THR A 97 -5.53 -0.41 4.04
CA THR A 97 -4.12 0.03 4.05
C THR A 97 -3.25 -1.06 3.46
N VAL A 98 -2.42 -0.70 2.47
CA VAL A 98 -1.56 -1.64 1.76
C VAL A 98 -0.13 -1.12 1.68
N ASN A 99 0.84 -2.01 1.84
CA ASN A 99 2.26 -1.75 1.66
C ASN A 99 2.66 -2.30 0.29
N ILE A 100 3.18 -1.44 -0.60
CA ILE A 100 3.54 -1.84 -1.97
C ILE A 100 5.00 -1.52 -2.22
N TYR A 101 5.81 -2.56 -2.44
CA TYR A 101 7.25 -2.42 -2.67
C TYR A 101 7.62 -3.03 -4.04
N PRO A 102 7.71 -2.22 -5.11
CA PRO A 102 8.16 -2.71 -6.41
C PRO A 102 9.51 -3.44 -6.38
N PHE A 103 10.40 -3.04 -5.48
CA PHE A 103 11.69 -3.73 -5.28
C PHE A 103 11.50 -5.22 -5.02
N LEU A 104 10.46 -5.61 -4.26
CA LEU A 104 10.26 -7.01 -3.90
C LEU A 104 9.96 -7.89 -5.12
N SER A 105 9.37 -7.33 -6.20
CA SER A 105 9.18 -8.08 -7.44
C SER A 105 10.52 -8.49 -8.06
N LEU A 106 11.52 -7.59 -8.01
CA LEU A 106 12.89 -7.92 -8.48
C LEU A 106 13.60 -8.89 -7.54
N TYR A 107 13.38 -8.72 -6.24
CA TYR A 107 14.06 -9.55 -5.23
C TYR A 107 13.56 -11.00 -5.27
N LEU A 108 12.25 -11.18 -5.49
CA LEU A 108 11.61 -12.49 -5.44
C LEU A 108 11.65 -13.24 -6.78
N SER A 109 11.90 -12.55 -7.90
CA SER A 109 11.88 -13.17 -9.22
C SER A 109 13.03 -12.64 -10.09
N SER A 110 13.96 -13.53 -10.44
CA SER A 110 15.09 -13.19 -11.32
C SER A 110 14.65 -12.78 -12.74
N ASP A 111 13.46 -13.22 -13.15
CA ASP A 111 12.95 -12.98 -14.50
C ASP A 111 12.05 -11.75 -14.57
N PHE A 112 11.83 -11.07 -13.44
CA PHE A 112 11.01 -9.86 -13.43
C PHE A 112 11.72 -8.74 -14.21
N PRO A 113 11.01 -8.04 -15.12
CA PRO A 113 11.65 -7.00 -15.92
C PRO A 113 12.12 -5.84 -15.03
N PHE A 114 13.41 -5.58 -15.00
CA PHE A 114 14.02 -4.58 -14.12
C PHE A 114 13.35 -3.20 -14.29
N GLU A 115 13.16 -2.79 -15.55
CA GLU A 115 12.58 -1.47 -15.82
C GLU A 115 11.13 -1.33 -15.37
N TYR A 116 10.39 -2.44 -15.25
CA TYR A 116 8.98 -2.42 -14.81
C TYR A 116 8.85 -2.10 -13.32
N ALA A 117 9.94 -2.20 -12.56
CA ALA A 117 9.93 -1.82 -11.14
C ALA A 117 10.01 -0.30 -10.91
N PHE A 118 10.25 0.48 -11.98
CA PHE A 118 10.40 1.94 -11.89
C PHE A 118 9.29 2.64 -12.66
N PHE A 119 8.96 3.86 -12.21
CA PHE A 119 7.88 4.65 -12.82
C PHE A 119 8.24 5.22 -14.21
N ASP A 120 9.54 5.31 -14.52
CA ASP A 120 10.06 5.79 -15.80
C ASP A 120 10.47 4.66 -16.75
N GLY A 121 10.12 3.42 -16.43
CA GLY A 121 10.51 2.25 -17.22
C GLY A 121 9.79 2.15 -18.55
N GLN A 122 10.29 1.28 -19.44
CA GLN A 122 9.76 1.12 -20.79
C GLN A 122 8.97 -0.20 -20.98
N ASN A 123 8.95 -1.05 -19.97
CA ASN A 123 8.16 -2.29 -20.03
C ASN A 123 6.67 -1.96 -19.86
N THR A 124 5.82 -2.72 -20.52
CA THR A 124 4.38 -2.49 -20.43
C THR A 124 3.60 -3.79 -20.29
N VAL A 125 2.48 -3.71 -19.57
CA VAL A 125 1.45 -4.74 -19.52
C VAL A 125 0.17 -4.12 -20.06
N ASN A 126 -0.47 -4.81 -21.01
CA ASN A 126 -1.74 -4.35 -21.59
C ASN A 126 -2.89 -5.14 -20.98
N ASP A 127 -3.80 -4.44 -20.35
CA ASP A 127 -4.99 -5.01 -19.72
C ASP A 127 -6.22 -4.41 -20.42
N ASN A 128 -6.68 -5.09 -21.48
CA ASN A 128 -7.88 -4.68 -22.24
C ASN A 128 -7.81 -3.21 -22.71
N GLY A 129 -6.62 -2.78 -23.14
CA GLY A 129 -6.40 -1.44 -23.64
C GLY A 129 -5.86 -0.44 -22.62
N VAL A 130 -5.86 -0.79 -21.33
CA VAL A 130 -5.16 -0.02 -20.30
C VAL A 130 -3.70 -0.47 -20.27
N ILE A 131 -2.79 0.48 -20.43
CA ILE A 131 -1.36 0.18 -20.49
C ILE A 131 -0.72 0.54 -19.15
N TYR A 132 -0.16 -0.45 -18.48
CA TYR A 132 0.61 -0.27 -17.24
C TYR A 132 2.09 -0.25 -17.57
N THR A 133 2.77 0.82 -17.20
CA THR A 133 4.19 1.01 -17.49
C THR A 133 5.07 0.69 -16.28
N ASN A 134 4.48 0.37 -15.13
CA ASN A 134 5.23 0.01 -13.92
C ASN A 134 4.39 -0.90 -13.03
N VAL A 135 5.08 -1.64 -12.17
CA VAL A 135 4.42 -2.63 -11.30
C VAL A 135 3.66 -1.98 -10.14
N PHE A 136 4.02 -0.76 -9.72
CA PHE A 136 3.28 -0.12 -8.62
C PHE A 136 1.84 0.15 -9.05
N ASP A 137 1.64 0.78 -10.20
CA ASP A 137 0.31 1.07 -10.73
C ASP A 137 -0.46 -0.23 -11.01
N ALA A 138 0.22 -1.22 -11.60
CA ALA A 138 -0.41 -2.53 -11.86
C ALA A 138 -0.84 -3.21 -10.55
N SER A 139 0.01 -3.18 -9.53
CA SER A 139 -0.31 -3.78 -8.22
C SER A 139 -1.47 -3.05 -7.55
N PHE A 140 -1.46 -1.72 -7.60
CA PHE A 140 -2.53 -0.91 -7.01
C PHE A 140 -3.88 -1.23 -7.68
N ASP A 141 -3.92 -1.30 -9.01
CA ASP A 141 -5.17 -1.61 -9.71
C ASP A 141 -5.57 -3.08 -9.53
N THR A 142 -4.61 -4.00 -9.32
CA THR A 142 -4.92 -5.39 -8.93
C THR A 142 -5.65 -5.41 -7.58
N LEU A 143 -5.21 -4.57 -6.64
CA LEU A 143 -5.92 -4.43 -5.35
C LEU A 143 -7.34 -3.89 -5.57
N LEU A 144 -7.49 -2.83 -6.38
CA LEU A 144 -8.83 -2.26 -6.63
C LEU A 144 -9.75 -3.30 -7.26
N ALA A 145 -9.25 -4.13 -8.19
CA ALA A 145 -10.02 -5.22 -8.77
C ALA A 145 -10.38 -6.26 -7.70
N SER A 146 -9.45 -6.55 -6.77
CA SER A 146 -9.70 -7.51 -5.68
C SER A 146 -10.77 -7.00 -4.72
N LEU A 147 -10.74 -5.72 -4.38
CA LEU A 147 -11.78 -5.09 -3.56
C LEU A 147 -13.13 -5.10 -4.29
N ASN A 148 -13.12 -4.79 -5.60
CA ASN A 148 -14.33 -4.82 -6.42
C ASN A 148 -14.93 -6.22 -6.49
N ALA A 149 -14.11 -7.27 -6.49
CA ALA A 149 -14.60 -8.65 -6.48
C ALA A 149 -15.35 -8.99 -5.17
N LEU A 150 -15.11 -8.22 -4.10
CA LEU A 150 -15.86 -8.32 -2.84
C LEU A 150 -16.96 -7.26 -2.74
N ASN A 151 -17.27 -6.55 -3.84
CA ASN A 151 -18.26 -5.46 -3.91
C ASN A 151 -17.87 -4.21 -3.10
N HIS A 152 -16.57 -3.95 -2.96
CA HIS A 152 -16.02 -2.80 -2.25
C HIS A 152 -15.04 -2.01 -3.12
N GLY A 153 -15.33 -1.90 -4.42
CA GLY A 153 -14.45 -1.19 -5.36
C GLY A 153 -14.36 0.32 -5.11
N ASP A 154 -15.23 0.87 -4.28
CA ASP A 154 -15.22 2.29 -3.90
C ASP A 154 -14.52 2.55 -2.55
N MET A 155 -13.94 1.51 -1.93
CA MET A 155 -13.25 1.65 -0.64
C MET A 155 -12.03 2.56 -0.77
N GLU A 156 -11.87 3.47 0.19
CA GLU A 156 -10.67 4.30 0.27
C GLU A 156 -9.45 3.40 0.52
N VAL A 157 -8.37 3.62 -0.24
CA VAL A 157 -7.12 2.87 -0.07
C VAL A 157 -6.00 3.83 0.35
N ILE A 158 -5.26 3.44 1.38
CA ILE A 158 -4.05 4.13 1.82
C ILE A 158 -2.84 3.25 1.50
N VAL A 159 -1.83 3.81 0.83
CA VAL A 159 -0.53 3.16 0.72
C VAL A 159 0.23 3.48 2.01
N GLY A 160 0.34 2.47 2.88
CA GLY A 160 0.98 2.61 4.19
C GLY A 160 2.50 2.66 4.08
N GLU A 161 3.04 1.87 3.17
CA GLU A 161 4.49 1.82 2.96
C GLU A 161 4.80 1.66 1.47
N VAL A 162 5.85 2.35 1.03
CA VAL A 162 6.41 2.22 -0.31
C VAL A 162 7.89 2.61 -0.22
N GLY A 163 8.77 1.88 -0.92
CA GLY A 163 10.18 2.24 -0.81
C GLY A 163 11.11 1.38 -1.63
N TRP A 164 12.40 1.72 -1.54
CA TRP A 164 13.48 1.03 -2.24
C TRP A 164 14.72 0.99 -1.34
N PRO A 165 15.29 -0.21 -1.07
CA PRO A 165 16.46 -0.31 -0.19
C PRO A 165 17.75 0.15 -0.88
N THR A 166 18.74 0.53 -0.08
CA THR A 166 20.02 1.03 -0.58
C THR A 166 21.15 0.02 -0.47
N ASP A 167 20.92 -1.12 0.17
CA ASP A 167 21.93 -2.19 0.27
C ASP A 167 21.25 -3.55 0.46
N GLY A 168 22.04 -4.60 0.50
CA GLY A 168 21.55 -5.95 0.81
C GLY A 168 21.21 -6.80 -0.42
N ASP A 169 21.17 -6.23 -1.62
CA ASP A 169 20.87 -6.93 -2.86
C ASP A 169 21.52 -6.20 -4.05
N LYS A 170 21.69 -6.91 -5.17
CA LYS A 170 22.30 -6.32 -6.39
C LYS A 170 21.52 -5.10 -6.91
N ASN A 171 20.21 -5.09 -6.70
CA ASN A 171 19.34 -4.00 -7.14
C ASN A 171 19.10 -2.97 -6.03
N ALA A 172 19.53 -3.25 -4.79
CA ALA A 172 19.41 -2.38 -3.64
C ALA A 172 20.66 -1.50 -3.55
N ASN A 173 20.57 -0.30 -4.12
CA ASN A 173 21.68 0.64 -4.11
C ASN A 173 21.14 2.07 -4.20
N VAL A 174 21.99 3.04 -3.84
CA VAL A 174 21.58 4.44 -3.74
C VAL A 174 21.04 4.97 -5.08
N ALA A 175 21.69 4.61 -6.21
CA ALA A 175 21.27 5.12 -7.52
C ALA A 175 19.84 4.64 -7.89
N ASN A 176 19.57 3.37 -7.65
CA ASN A 176 18.23 2.83 -7.89
C ASN A 176 17.18 3.44 -6.94
N ALA A 177 17.55 3.62 -5.68
CA ALA A 177 16.66 4.25 -4.70
C ALA A 177 16.35 5.69 -5.10
N GLU A 178 17.39 6.47 -5.48
CA GLU A 178 17.20 7.84 -5.97
C GLU A 178 16.27 7.88 -7.20
N ARG A 179 16.51 6.97 -8.16
CA ARG A 179 15.65 6.85 -9.34
C ARG A 179 14.19 6.57 -8.94
N PHE A 180 14.00 5.60 -8.05
CA PHE A 180 12.66 5.20 -7.58
C PHE A 180 11.94 6.36 -6.91
N TYR A 181 12.58 7.00 -5.96
CA TYR A 181 11.96 8.06 -5.17
C TYR A 181 11.75 9.35 -6.01
N SER A 182 12.63 9.59 -6.92
CA SER A 182 12.45 10.73 -7.85
C SER A 182 11.20 10.59 -8.72
N UNK A 183 10.91 9.56 -9.08
CA UNK A 183 9.79 9.27 -9.86
C UNK A 183 8.55 9.16 -9.03
N UNK A 184 8.59 8.71 -7.79
CA UNK A 184 7.54 8.54 -6.88
C UNK A 184 6.95 9.87 -6.52
N UNK A 185 7.86 10.76 -6.44
CA UNK A 185 7.47 12.08 -6.07
C UNK A 185 6.76 12.82 -7.21
N UNK A 186 7.17 12.38 -8.33
CA UNK A 186 6.55 12.95 -9.46
C UNK A 186 5.19 12.32 -9.69
N UNK A 187 5.04 11.12 -9.43
CA UNK A 187 3.83 10.41 -9.51
C UNK A 187 2.85 10.86 -8.48
N UNK A 188 3.37 11.12 -7.31
CA UNK A 188 2.59 11.58 -6.24
C UNK A 188 2.09 13.01 -6.48
N UNK A 189 2.94 13.62 -7.06
CA UNK A 189 2.62 14.97 -7.43
C UNK A 189 1.69 15.04 -8.61
N UNK A 190 1.86 14.14 -9.43
CA UNK A 190 1.00 14.02 -10.53
C UNK A 190 -0.33 13.42 -10.15
N UNK A 191 -0.34 12.59 -9.27
CA UNK A 191 -1.49 12.00 -8.75
C UNK A 191 -2.32 12.99 -7.96
N UNK A 192 -1.60 13.69 -7.40
CA UNK A 192 -2.24 14.72 -6.64
C UNK A 192 -2.88 15.75 -7.55
N UNK A 193 -2.34 15.83 -8.59
CA UNK A 193 -2.85 16.72 -9.55
C UNK A 193 -3.93 16.08 -10.36
N UNK A 194 -3.84 14.85 -10.49
CA UNK A 194 -4.79 14.03 -11.15
C UNK A 194 -5.90 13.60 -10.23
N UNK A 195 -5.63 13.53 -9.11
CA UNK A 195 -6.56 13.11 -8.13
C UNK A 195 -7.84 13.89 -8.15
N UNK A 196 -7.69 14.73 -8.53
CA UNK A 196 -8.85 15.52 -8.75
C UNK A 196 -9.76 14.89 -9.76
N UNK A 197 -9.29 14.19 -10.47
CA UNK A 197 -9.99 13.50 -11.48
C UNK A 197 -10.40 12.15 -11.09
N UNK A 198 -9.77 11.64 -10.55
CA UNK A 198 -10.08 10.34 -10.17
C UNK A 198 -10.23 10.27 -8.71
N UNK A 199 -11.03 10.21 -8.31
CA UNK A 199 -11.19 10.03 -7.07
C UNK A 199 -10.51 8.93 -6.59
N UNK A 200 -9.75 8.68 -7.22
CA UNK A 200 -9.03 7.71 -6.70
C UNK A 200 -8.66 8.08 -5.40
N UNK A 201 -9.10 7.60 -4.69
CA UNK A 201 -8.76 7.71 -3.55
C UNK A 201 -7.50 8.23 -3.36
N UNK A 202 -7.40 9.09 -3.41
CA UNK A 202 -6.35 9.61 -3.14
C UNK A 202 -5.73 8.98 -2.19
N UNK A 203 -5.35 8.19 -2.38
CA UNK A 203 -4.65 7.62 -1.65
C UNK A 203 -3.84 8.53 -1.02
N UNK A 204 -4.13 8.84 -0.32
CA UNK A 204 -3.40 9.50 0.38
C UNK A 204 -2.26 8.86 0.58
N UNK A 205 -1.69 8.81 -0.06
CA UNK A 205 -0.67 8.28 0.02
C UNK A 205 -0.02 8.69 1.12
N UNK A 206 -0.23 8.34 1.78
CA UNK A 206 0.38 8.49 2.80
C UNK A 206 1.53 7.84 2.75
N UNK A 207 2.02 8.05 2.14
CA UNK A 207 3.08 7.47 1.95
C UNK A 207 3.83 7.45 3.12
N UNK A 208 3.70 6.85 3.62
CA UNK A 208 4.44 6.63 4.66
C UNK A 208 5.66 6.07 4.21
N UNK A 209 6.14 6.54 3.83
CA UNK A 209 7.27 6.15 3.38
C UNK A 209 7.99 5.48 4.37
N UNK A 210 7.76 4.72 4.53
CA UNK A 210 8.45 3.97 5.33
C UNK A 210 9.66 3.64 4.67
N UNK A 211 10.22 4.25 4.74
CA UNK A 211 11.44 3.99 4.25
C UNK A 211 11.91 2.79 4.87
N UNK A 212 11.62 2.12 4.43
CA UNK A 212 12.03 0.86 4.84
C UNK A 212 13.53 0.81 4.75
N UNK A 213 14.00 0.97 5.48
CA UNK A 213 15.26 0.92 5.46
C UNK A 213 15.96 2.03 4.82
N UNK A 214 15.56 2.60 4.72
CA UNK A 214 16.17 3.49 4.31
C UNK A 214 16.81 4.18 5.28
N GLU A 215 17.52 3.65 6.03
CA GLU A 215 18.21 4.27 7.13
C GLU A 215 19.25 5.27 6.63
N ASP A 216 19.70 5.18 5.41
CA ASP A 216 20.78 6.04 4.90
C ASP A 216 20.38 6.96 3.73
N ILE A 217 19.13 6.99 3.32
CA ILE A 217 18.71 7.96 2.31
C ILE A 217 18.49 9.31 2.99
N GLN A 218 19.27 10.31 2.58
CA GLN A 218 18.99 11.70 2.98
C GLN A 218 17.77 12.19 2.19
N ILE A 219 16.61 11.93 2.75
CA ILE A 219 15.37 12.47 2.18
C ILE A 219 15.42 14.00 2.39
N PRO A 220 15.20 14.78 1.35
CA PRO A 220 15.14 16.25 1.50
C PRO A 220 14.17 16.65 2.63
N THR A 221 14.50 17.69 3.34
CA THR A 221 13.73 18.11 4.54
C THR A 221 12.26 18.37 4.19
N GLU A 222 12.02 18.90 3.00
CA GLU A 222 10.66 19.19 2.51
C GLU A 222 9.84 17.89 2.35
N LEU A 223 10.48 16.83 1.87
CA LEU A 223 9.85 15.53 1.74
C LEU A 223 9.63 14.85 3.09
N LYS A 224 10.56 15.05 4.04
CA LYS A 224 10.38 14.53 5.41
C LYS A 224 9.16 15.14 6.08
N GLN A 225 8.91 16.43 5.88
CA GLN A 225 7.72 17.09 6.41
C GLN A 225 6.43 16.51 5.86
N VAL A 226 6.43 16.17 4.55
CA VAL A 226 5.25 15.59 3.90
C VAL A 226 5.04 14.14 4.34
N LEU A 227 6.13 13.35 4.40
CA LEU A 227 6.04 11.91 4.65
C LEU A 227 5.84 11.54 6.12
N PHE A 228 6.44 12.32 7.05
CA PHE A 228 6.46 11.93 8.46
C PHE A 228 5.74 12.91 9.38
N ASN A 229 5.24 14.01 8.82
CA ASN A 229 4.59 15.08 9.59
C ASN A 229 5.43 15.45 10.82
N THR A 230 6.76 15.45 10.67
CA THR A 230 7.66 15.80 11.76
C THR A 230 7.90 17.31 11.75
N ASP A 231 7.56 17.93 12.86
CA ASP A 231 7.86 19.36 13.07
C ASP A 231 9.37 19.47 13.31
N PRO A 232 10.11 20.29 12.56
CA PRO A 232 11.52 20.51 12.90
C PRO A 232 11.57 21.30 14.20
N THR A 233 12.04 20.66 15.27
CA THR A 233 12.36 21.35 16.52
C THR A 233 13.65 22.13 16.38
#